data_b44e7536df8b871686ff67d88428bcb4
#
_entry.id   b44e7536df8b871686ff67d88428bcb4
#
_cell.length_a   1.000
_cell.length_b   1.000
_cell.length_c   1.000
_cell.angle_alpha   90.00
_cell.angle_beta   90.00
_cell.angle_gamma   90.00
#
_symmetry.space_group_name_H-M   'P 1'
#
loop_
_entity.id
_entity.type
_entity.pdbx_description
1 polymer ?
#
loop_
_entity_poly.entity_id
_entity_poly.type
_entity_poly.pdbx_seq_one_letter_code
_entity_poly.pdbx_strand_id
1 'polypeptide(L)'
;DSEDDAIVAIKSGKIVEGDVVVIRYEGPKGSGMPEMFYTSEAISSDKELGKSIALITDGRFSGASTGPVIGHCSPEAVDGGPIALVEEGDLIEIDVMERKLNIIGIAGERKSMEEIDQILAERRKNWKPREPKYKKGVLRLFSEHAASPMKGAYLEY
;
A
#
# COMPACT_ATOMS: atom_id res chain seq x y z
N ASP A 1 -8.29 -2.08 -0.59
CA ASP A 1 -7.78 -2.41 0.76
C ASP A 1 -7.32 -3.89 0.87
N SER A 2 -7.11 -4.54 -0.28
CA SER A 2 -6.58 -5.90 -0.41
C SER A 2 -6.05 -6.09 -1.82
N GLU A 3 -5.31 -7.20 -2.08
CA GLU A 3 -4.92 -7.58 -3.43
C GLU A 3 -6.15 -7.86 -4.30
N ASP A 4 -7.17 -8.53 -3.75
CA ASP A 4 -8.41 -8.86 -4.48
C ASP A 4 -9.14 -7.60 -4.95
N ASP A 5 -9.25 -6.57 -4.11
CA ASP A 5 -9.87 -5.29 -4.47
C ASP A 5 -9.09 -4.60 -5.60
N ALA A 6 -7.77 -4.64 -5.56
CA ALA A 6 -6.91 -4.07 -6.59
C ALA A 6 -7.11 -4.79 -7.94
N ILE A 7 -7.17 -6.13 -7.95
CA ILE A 7 -7.43 -6.93 -9.15
C ILE A 7 -8.80 -6.57 -9.75
N VAL A 8 -9.83 -6.42 -8.91
CA VAL A 8 -11.16 -6.01 -9.36
C VAL A 8 -11.12 -4.62 -9.99
N ALA A 9 -10.41 -3.67 -9.37
CA ALA A 9 -10.27 -2.30 -9.88
C ALA A 9 -9.57 -2.27 -11.25
N ILE A 10 -8.49 -3.03 -11.41
CA ILE A 10 -7.75 -3.16 -12.68
C ILE A 10 -8.66 -3.74 -13.76
N LYS A 11 -9.29 -4.89 -13.50
CA LYS A 11 -10.14 -5.58 -14.47
C LYS A 11 -11.40 -4.80 -14.85
N SER A 12 -11.88 -3.93 -13.99
CA SER A 12 -13.05 -3.07 -14.26
C SER A 12 -12.69 -1.78 -15.01
N GLY A 13 -11.42 -1.54 -15.33
CA GLY A 13 -10.98 -0.33 -16.04
C GLY A 13 -11.03 0.93 -15.19
N LYS A 14 -11.05 0.80 -13.86
CA LYS A 14 -10.97 1.97 -12.95
C LYS A 14 -9.60 2.57 -12.88
N ILE A 15 -8.57 1.76 -13.11
CA ILE A 15 -7.18 2.18 -13.06
C ILE A 15 -6.80 2.72 -14.43
N VAL A 16 -6.25 3.91 -14.46
CA VAL A 16 -5.86 4.61 -15.67
C VAL A 16 -4.37 4.99 -15.66
N GLU A 17 -3.88 5.41 -16.80
CA GLU A 17 -2.50 5.87 -16.97
C GLU A 17 -2.14 6.96 -15.95
N GLY A 18 -0.99 6.81 -15.29
CA GLY A 18 -0.48 7.73 -14.29
C GLY A 18 -0.95 7.48 -12.86
N ASP A 19 -1.82 6.49 -12.67
CA ASP A 19 -2.28 6.15 -11.32
C ASP A 19 -1.18 5.48 -10.48
N VAL A 20 -1.24 5.73 -9.18
CA VAL A 20 -0.53 4.97 -8.16
C VAL A 20 -1.53 4.09 -7.42
N VAL A 21 -1.44 2.79 -7.64
CA VAL A 21 -2.31 1.81 -6.99
C VAL A 21 -1.73 1.47 -5.62
N VAL A 22 -2.44 1.86 -4.56
CA VAL A 22 -2.05 1.60 -3.17
C VAL A 22 -2.79 0.40 -2.63
N ILE A 23 -2.05 -0.69 -2.37
CA ILE A 23 -2.57 -1.91 -1.75
C ILE A 23 -2.13 -1.94 -0.30
N ARG A 24 -3.06 -1.87 0.63
CA ARG A 24 -2.78 -1.74 2.05
C ARG A 24 -3.47 -2.82 2.89
N TYR A 25 -3.02 -2.99 4.13
CA TYR A 25 -3.43 -4.06 5.05
C TYR A 25 -2.96 -5.45 4.61
N GLU A 26 -1.91 -5.51 3.79
CA GLU A 26 -1.27 -6.75 3.34
C GLU A 26 0.14 -6.92 3.93
N GLY A 27 0.48 -6.11 4.94
CA GLY A 27 1.70 -6.22 5.71
C GLY A 27 1.71 -7.42 6.69
N PRO A 28 2.81 -7.59 7.44
CA PRO A 28 2.96 -8.69 8.40
C PRO A 28 1.82 -8.79 9.39
N LYS A 29 1.44 -7.68 10.02
CA LYS A 29 0.34 -7.62 10.99
C LYS A 29 -1.03 -7.58 10.32
N GLY A 30 -1.13 -7.02 9.12
CA GLY A 30 -2.38 -6.92 8.38
C GLY A 30 -2.92 -8.27 7.94
N SER A 31 -2.10 -9.06 7.24
CA SER A 31 -2.54 -10.32 6.61
C SER A 31 -1.50 -11.44 6.63
N GLY A 32 -0.41 -11.29 7.41
CA GLY A 32 0.70 -12.24 7.42
C GLY A 32 1.63 -12.11 6.21
N MET A 33 1.56 -10.98 5.49
CA MET A 33 2.44 -10.58 4.39
C MET A 33 2.51 -11.62 3.25
N PRO A 34 1.37 -12.02 2.67
CA PRO A 34 1.38 -12.96 1.54
C PRO A 34 2.16 -12.36 0.36
N GLU A 35 2.71 -13.22 -0.49
CA GLU A 35 3.30 -12.80 -1.74
C GLU A 35 2.20 -12.41 -2.73
N MET A 36 2.19 -11.15 -3.16
CA MET A 36 1.24 -10.65 -4.14
C MET A 36 1.85 -10.74 -5.55
N PHE A 37 1.26 -11.56 -6.38
CA PHE A 37 1.67 -11.76 -7.77
C PHE A 37 0.60 -11.31 -8.76
N TYR A 38 -0.66 -11.62 -8.47
CA TYR A 38 -1.75 -11.45 -9.44
C TYR A 38 -2.03 -10.00 -9.80
N THR A 39 -1.82 -9.06 -8.89
CA THR A 39 -1.97 -7.63 -9.19
C THR A 39 -0.93 -7.17 -10.20
N SER A 40 0.34 -7.52 -9.99
CA SER A 40 1.40 -7.14 -10.93
C SER A 40 1.25 -7.83 -12.28
N GLU A 41 0.78 -9.07 -12.30
CA GLU A 41 0.46 -9.79 -13.54
C GLU A 41 -0.71 -9.12 -14.28
N ALA A 42 -1.78 -8.76 -13.58
CA ALA A 42 -2.94 -8.11 -14.18
C ALA A 42 -2.57 -6.77 -14.84
N ILE A 43 -1.69 -5.99 -14.22
CA ILE A 43 -1.19 -4.73 -14.80
C ILE A 43 -0.26 -5.01 -15.98
N SER A 44 0.70 -5.92 -15.85
CA SER A 44 1.68 -6.21 -16.90
C SER A 44 1.07 -6.88 -18.12
N SER A 45 -0.12 -7.49 -18.00
CA SER A 45 -0.86 -8.02 -19.13
C SER A 45 -1.37 -6.93 -20.10
N ASP A 46 -1.57 -5.72 -19.59
CA ASP A 46 -1.81 -4.53 -20.39
C ASP A 46 -0.49 -3.74 -20.52
N LYS A 47 0.11 -3.75 -21.72
CA LYS A 47 1.45 -3.19 -21.97
C LYS A 47 1.51 -1.68 -21.79
N GLU A 48 0.43 -0.96 -22.05
CA GLU A 48 0.39 0.50 -21.88
C GLU A 48 0.21 0.85 -20.40
N LEU A 49 -0.71 0.18 -19.73
CA LEU A 49 -0.95 0.35 -18.31
C LEU A 49 0.31 -0.02 -17.48
N GLY A 50 0.95 -1.13 -17.80
CA GLY A 50 2.14 -1.59 -17.10
C GLY A 50 3.36 -0.67 -17.15
N LYS A 51 3.38 0.30 -18.10
CA LYS A 51 4.45 1.31 -18.20
C LYS A 51 4.15 2.59 -17.43
N SER A 52 2.90 2.85 -17.12
CA SER A 52 2.43 4.15 -16.64
C SER A 52 1.87 4.13 -15.22
N ILE A 53 1.73 2.95 -14.62
CA ILE A 53 1.20 2.78 -13.26
C ILE A 53 2.33 2.39 -12.30
N ALA A 54 2.24 2.90 -11.06
CA ALA A 54 3.03 2.41 -9.95
C ALA A 54 2.18 1.62 -8.95
N LEU A 55 2.78 0.60 -8.33
CA LEU A 55 2.18 -0.17 -7.23
C LEU A 55 2.92 0.12 -5.92
N ILE A 56 2.17 0.42 -4.86
CA ILE A 56 2.72 0.61 -3.51
C ILE A 56 1.97 -0.30 -2.53
N THR A 57 2.68 -0.92 -1.61
CA THR A 57 2.05 -1.77 -0.59
C THR A 57 2.84 -1.78 0.72
N ASP A 58 2.15 -2.00 1.83
CA ASP A 58 2.74 -2.37 3.11
C ASP A 58 3.09 -3.88 3.19
N GLY A 59 2.58 -4.66 2.24
CA GLY A 59 2.93 -6.06 2.02
C GLY A 59 4.16 -6.25 1.12
N ARG A 60 4.19 -7.31 0.34
CA ARG A 60 5.27 -7.62 -0.61
C ARG A 60 4.74 -8.10 -1.96
N PHE A 61 5.48 -7.80 -3.00
CA PHE A 61 5.25 -8.33 -4.33
C PHE A 61 6.14 -9.53 -4.62
N SER A 62 5.70 -10.37 -5.57
CA SER A 62 6.50 -11.45 -6.11
C SER A 62 7.79 -10.94 -6.76
N GLY A 63 8.85 -11.72 -6.67
CA GLY A 63 10.10 -11.45 -7.39
C GLY A 63 9.99 -11.48 -8.92
N ALA A 64 8.87 -11.96 -9.46
CA ALA A 64 8.54 -11.90 -10.88
C ALA A 64 7.85 -10.59 -11.29
N SER A 65 7.52 -9.71 -10.34
CA SER A 65 6.89 -8.43 -10.62
C SER A 65 7.82 -7.52 -11.41
N THR A 66 7.26 -6.80 -12.37
CA THR A 66 7.96 -5.84 -13.23
C THR A 66 7.34 -4.46 -13.12
N GLY A 67 8.13 -3.41 -13.44
CA GLY A 67 7.67 -2.03 -13.40
C GLY A 67 7.90 -1.34 -12.05
N PRO A 68 7.30 -0.17 -11.85
CA PRO A 68 7.47 0.62 -10.63
C PRO A 68 6.67 0.00 -9.46
N VAL A 69 7.26 -0.94 -8.73
CA VAL A 69 6.65 -1.61 -7.58
C VAL A 69 7.44 -1.31 -6.31
N ILE A 70 6.76 -0.87 -5.26
CA ILE A 70 7.33 -0.51 -3.97
C ILE A 70 6.60 -1.31 -2.89
N GLY A 71 7.29 -2.23 -2.27
CA GLY A 71 6.79 -3.01 -1.14
C GLY A 71 7.33 -2.53 0.21
N HIS A 72 6.85 -3.18 1.27
CA HIS A 72 7.32 -2.99 2.64
C HIS A 72 7.18 -1.56 3.18
N CYS A 73 6.19 -0.80 2.66
CA CYS A 73 5.90 0.54 3.18
C CYS A 73 5.58 0.47 4.68
N SER A 74 6.33 1.23 5.46
CA SER A 74 6.26 1.18 6.92
C SER A 74 6.19 2.58 7.52
N PRO A 75 5.46 2.75 8.63
CA PRO A 75 4.62 1.75 9.32
C PRO A 75 3.47 1.25 8.45
N GLU A 76 3.09 -0.03 8.62
CA GLU A 76 2.00 -0.63 7.83
C GLU A 76 0.63 -0.03 8.18
N ALA A 77 -0.35 -0.23 7.31
CA ALA A 77 -1.67 0.39 7.45
C ALA A 77 -2.40 -0.02 8.74
N VAL A 78 -2.21 -1.26 9.19
CA VAL A 78 -2.84 -1.75 10.44
C VAL A 78 -2.29 -1.05 11.68
N ASP A 79 -1.05 -0.56 11.63
CA ASP A 79 -0.42 0.26 12.67
C ASP A 79 -0.76 1.77 12.50
N GLY A 80 -1.61 2.12 11.53
CA GLY A 80 -1.97 3.49 11.23
C GLY A 80 -0.84 4.29 10.55
N GLY A 81 0.05 3.62 9.81
CA GLY A 81 1.06 4.29 9.00
C GLY A 81 0.46 5.25 7.97
N PRO A 82 1.24 6.13 7.34
CA PRO A 82 0.73 7.07 6.34
C PRO A 82 -0.05 6.39 5.21
N ILE A 83 0.33 5.18 4.83
CA ILE A 83 -0.36 4.39 3.80
C ILE A 83 -1.83 4.11 4.16
N ALA A 84 -2.19 4.04 5.45
CA ALA A 84 -3.57 3.87 5.91
C ALA A 84 -4.43 5.11 5.67
N LEU A 85 -3.80 6.27 5.49
CA LEU A 85 -4.45 7.57 5.39
C LEU A 85 -4.59 8.07 3.96
N VAL A 86 -4.02 7.34 2.99
CA VAL A 86 -4.15 7.66 1.56
C VAL A 86 -5.61 7.50 1.13
N GLU A 87 -6.11 8.46 0.38
CA GLU A 87 -7.46 8.46 -0.20
C GLU A 87 -7.40 8.61 -1.72
N GLU A 88 -8.49 8.27 -2.38
CA GLU A 88 -8.65 8.42 -3.84
C GLU A 88 -8.39 9.89 -4.26
N GLY A 89 -7.58 10.05 -5.30
CA GLY A 89 -7.20 11.37 -5.81
C GLY A 89 -6.02 12.04 -5.10
N ASP A 90 -5.43 11.43 -4.07
CA ASP A 90 -4.19 11.94 -3.49
C ASP A 90 -3.05 11.85 -4.52
N LEU A 91 -2.26 12.92 -4.63
CA LEU A 91 -1.09 12.92 -5.50
C LEU A 91 0.12 12.34 -4.75
N ILE A 92 0.73 11.31 -5.33
CA ILE A 92 1.89 10.63 -4.76
C ILE A 92 3.12 10.89 -5.62
N GLU A 93 4.18 11.36 -5.00
CA GLU A 93 5.50 11.48 -5.60
C GLU A 93 6.32 10.23 -5.32
N ILE A 94 6.89 9.66 -6.37
CA ILE A 94 7.86 8.58 -6.29
C ILE A 94 9.13 9.05 -6.99
N ASP A 95 10.18 9.33 -6.25
CA ASP A 95 11.49 9.68 -6.77
C ASP A 95 12.53 8.69 -6.23
N VAL A 96 12.90 7.73 -7.07
CA VAL A 96 13.85 6.67 -6.70
C VAL A 96 15.25 7.21 -6.47
N MET A 97 15.66 8.23 -7.24
CA MET A 97 17.01 8.81 -7.14
C MET A 97 17.16 9.59 -5.84
N GLU A 98 16.14 10.38 -5.50
CA GLU A 98 16.11 11.15 -4.25
C GLU A 98 15.57 10.34 -3.07
N ARG A 99 15.17 9.08 -3.29
CA ARG A 99 14.57 8.17 -2.28
C ARG A 99 13.35 8.78 -1.59
N LYS A 100 12.48 9.38 -2.39
CA LYS A 100 11.24 10.02 -1.90
C LYS A 100 10.02 9.18 -2.26
N LEU A 101 9.15 9.03 -1.29
CA LEU A 101 7.81 8.49 -1.43
C LEU A 101 6.89 9.34 -0.55
N ASN A 102 6.22 10.31 -1.15
CA ASN A 102 5.48 11.33 -0.42
C ASN A 102 4.08 11.54 -1.00
N ILE A 103 3.13 11.91 -0.15
CA ILE A 103 1.89 12.54 -0.58
C ILE A 103 2.22 14.01 -0.81
N ILE A 104 1.98 14.51 -2.03
CA ILE A 104 2.32 15.87 -2.46
C ILE A 104 1.10 16.69 -2.87
N GLY A 105 -0.09 16.11 -2.74
CA GLY A 105 -1.35 16.77 -3.05
C GLY A 105 -2.55 15.97 -2.61
N ILE A 106 -3.69 16.61 -2.57
CA ILE A 106 -4.96 16.08 -2.09
C ILE A 106 -6.03 16.36 -3.13
N ALA A 107 -6.85 15.36 -3.44
CA ALA A 107 -7.94 15.47 -4.42
C ALA A 107 -7.50 16.07 -5.77
N GLY A 108 -6.34 15.65 -6.28
CA GLY A 108 -5.78 16.10 -7.55
C GLY A 108 -5.06 17.45 -7.50
N GLU A 109 -5.00 18.12 -6.36
CA GLU A 109 -4.35 19.43 -6.21
C GLU A 109 -3.07 19.32 -5.38
N ARG A 110 -1.96 19.89 -5.88
CA ARG A 110 -0.74 20.03 -5.08
C ARG A 110 -0.98 20.94 -3.88
N LYS A 111 -0.41 20.55 -2.73
CA LYS A 111 -0.50 21.28 -1.47
C LYS A 111 0.90 21.48 -0.87
N SER A 112 1.02 22.41 0.06
CA SER A 112 2.23 22.51 0.88
C SER A 112 2.31 21.32 1.84
N MET A 113 3.52 21.02 2.33
CA MET A 113 3.71 19.93 3.29
C MET A 113 2.94 20.18 4.59
N GLU A 114 2.86 21.45 5.03
CA GLU A 114 2.10 21.83 6.22
C GLU A 114 0.60 21.56 6.07
N GLU A 115 0.04 21.85 4.89
CA GLU A 115 -1.37 21.55 4.60
C GLU A 115 -1.61 20.05 4.56
N ILE A 116 -0.71 19.28 3.94
CA ILE A 116 -0.78 17.82 3.87
C ILE A 116 -0.74 17.23 5.28
N ASP A 117 0.20 17.66 6.11
CA ASP A 117 0.34 17.18 7.50
C ASP A 117 -0.93 17.45 8.32
N GLN A 118 -1.55 18.61 8.15
CA GLN A 118 -2.82 18.94 8.81
C GLN A 118 -3.96 18.03 8.35
N ILE A 119 -4.07 17.77 7.05
CA ILE A 119 -5.09 16.89 6.47
C ILE A 119 -4.88 15.45 6.94
N LEU A 120 -3.64 14.95 6.90
CA LEU A 120 -3.32 13.61 7.39
C LEU A 120 -3.56 13.47 8.88
N ALA A 121 -3.29 14.49 9.68
CA ALA A 121 -3.62 14.52 11.10
C ALA A 121 -5.14 14.43 11.33
N GLU A 122 -5.95 15.08 10.51
CA GLU A 122 -7.41 14.98 10.60
C GLU A 122 -7.92 13.61 10.16
N ARG A 123 -7.41 13.06 9.05
CA ARG A 123 -7.72 11.69 8.62
C ARG A 123 -7.36 10.68 9.71
N ARG A 124 -6.23 10.86 10.38
CA ARG A 124 -5.79 10.01 11.50
C ARG A 124 -6.75 10.01 12.68
N LYS A 125 -7.39 11.13 13.01
CA LYS A 125 -8.41 11.18 14.09
C LYS A 125 -9.62 10.31 13.76
N ASN A 126 -9.96 10.20 12.48
CA ASN A 126 -11.09 9.41 11.99
C ASN A 126 -10.72 7.96 11.67
N TRP A 127 -9.43 7.67 11.51
CA TRP A 127 -8.94 6.32 11.24
C TRP A 127 -9.16 5.42 12.45
N LYS A 128 -9.57 4.17 12.18
CA LYS A 128 -9.73 3.14 13.21
C LYS A 128 -9.00 1.88 12.78
N PRO A 129 -8.34 1.18 13.72
CA PRO A 129 -7.75 -0.12 13.43
C PRO A 129 -8.80 -1.07 12.85
N ARG A 130 -8.41 -1.82 11.82
CA ARG A 130 -9.27 -2.84 11.24
C ARG A 130 -9.31 -4.09 12.11
N GLU A 131 -10.43 -4.82 12.05
CA GLU A 131 -10.50 -6.17 12.57
C GLU A 131 -9.46 -7.05 11.88
N PRO A 132 -8.74 -7.90 12.64
CA PRO A 132 -7.76 -8.80 12.05
C PRO A 132 -8.36 -9.69 10.96
N LYS A 133 -7.69 -9.80 9.81
CA LYS A 133 -8.12 -10.62 8.68
C LYS A 133 -8.31 -12.10 9.10
N TYR A 134 -7.41 -12.61 9.95
CA TYR A 134 -7.47 -13.96 10.48
C TYR A 134 -7.79 -13.95 11.98
N LYS A 135 -8.80 -14.72 12.39
CA LYS A 135 -9.23 -14.78 13.79
C LYS A 135 -8.58 -15.90 14.59
N LYS A 136 -7.92 -16.86 13.92
CA LYS A 136 -7.27 -18.04 14.53
C LYS A 136 -6.20 -18.62 13.62
N GLY A 137 -5.40 -19.53 14.18
CA GLY A 137 -4.37 -20.28 13.44
C GLY A 137 -3.04 -19.54 13.35
N VAL A 138 -2.10 -20.10 12.59
CA VAL A 138 -0.72 -19.59 12.50
C VAL A 138 -0.63 -18.18 11.94
N LEU A 139 -1.51 -17.82 11.00
CA LEU A 139 -1.53 -16.46 10.44
C LEU A 139 -2.02 -15.44 11.47
N ARG A 140 -2.94 -15.80 12.37
CA ARG A 140 -3.33 -14.94 13.49
C ARG A 140 -2.16 -14.72 14.44
N LEU A 141 -1.49 -15.79 14.82
CA LEU A 141 -0.31 -15.75 15.69
C LEU A 141 0.78 -14.85 15.06
N PHE A 142 1.05 -15.04 13.77
CA PHE A 142 2.02 -14.22 13.05
C PHE A 142 1.61 -12.75 13.06
N SER A 143 0.36 -12.42 12.72
CA SER A 143 -0.14 -11.04 12.70
C SER A 143 -0.05 -10.35 14.07
N GLU A 144 -0.23 -11.09 15.16
CA GLU A 144 -0.13 -10.53 16.52
C GLU A 144 1.30 -10.24 16.95
N HIS A 145 2.28 -11.02 16.49
CA HIS A 145 3.65 -10.99 16.98
C HIS A 145 4.67 -10.55 15.94
N ALA A 146 4.26 -10.24 14.73
CA ALA A 146 5.19 -9.81 13.69
C ALA A 146 5.81 -8.45 13.99
N ALA A 147 7.12 -8.37 13.87
CA ALA A 147 7.84 -7.10 13.84
C ALA A 147 7.54 -6.33 12.56
N SER A 148 7.80 -5.03 12.58
CA SER A 148 7.74 -4.19 11.37
C SER A 148 8.61 -4.75 10.24
N PRO A 149 8.20 -4.61 8.97
CA PRO A 149 9.04 -4.94 7.81
C PRO A 149 10.42 -4.28 7.85
N MET A 150 10.53 -3.08 8.41
CA MET A 150 11.81 -2.39 8.60
C MET A 150 12.79 -3.16 9.51
N LYS A 151 12.27 -4.02 10.36
CA LYS A 151 13.07 -4.89 11.24
C LYS A 151 13.23 -6.30 10.67
N GLY A 152 12.54 -6.64 9.58
CA GLY A 152 12.60 -7.95 8.94
C GLY A 152 11.36 -8.82 9.16
N ALA A 153 10.26 -8.30 9.71
CA ALA A 153 8.97 -8.97 9.89
C ALA A 153 9.06 -10.34 10.61
N TYR A 154 10.03 -10.53 11.48
CA TYR A 154 10.15 -11.74 12.30
C TYR A 154 9.13 -11.74 13.45
N LEU A 155 8.93 -12.89 14.09
CA LEU A 155 8.08 -12.99 15.29
C LEU A 155 8.81 -12.46 16.52
N GLU A 156 8.23 -11.46 17.18
CA GLU A 156 8.65 -10.97 18.50
C GLU A 156 7.87 -11.75 19.57
N TYR A 157 8.58 -12.43 20.50
CA TYR A 157 8.02 -13.19 21.62
C TYR A 157 8.84 -13.02 22.90
#